data_31831687a4a855e86660cf5e004f91e4
#
_entry.id   31831687a4a855e86660cf5e004f91e4
#
_cell.length_a   1.000
_cell.length_b   1.000
_cell.length_c   1.000
_cell.angle_alpha   90.00
_cell.angle_beta   90.00
_cell.angle_gamma   90.00
#
_symmetry.space_group_name_H-M   'P 1'
#
loop_
_entity.id
_entity.type
_entity.pdbx_description
1 polymer ?
#
loop_
_entity_poly.entity_id
_entity_poly.type
_entity_poly.pdbx_seq_one_letter_code
_entity_poly.pdbx_strand_id
1 'polypeptide(L)'
;MTTETRLEADSIGTMEVPAEAYYGVQALRAKQNFPITGTKLHPVFIRNLAQIKKAAAITNNNAGLLPEDKADAIVKACDEVIAGKLAEEFIVDAIQGGAGTSANMNMNEVIANRAGEILGCPKGSYKMVHPNDHVNMAQSTNNVIPTAGKLTVLDLLAPLEKALVRLEKELAKKAEEFDDVITMGRTQLQDAVPIRLGQVFHGYVSMVSRDRKRIEKAHREMYTVNLGGTAVGTAINVSDSYFYKIVPNLEKLTGYPLKQAEDLFDATENLDGFVAVSGVVKTCAVDLSKMCNDLRLMSSGPKTGFGEINLPAKQNGSSIMPGKVNPVIPEVVSQVAFHIVGHDTTITMAAEAGQLELNAFEPVVFCNLFESITTLEKAVDTLSVNCITGITANRKHCKDLMESSAGIATALCPHIGYKASATIAKTAVKTGKSVRELVLEQGIMTEKELEEVLDPYLMTEVGEERKEDEARRKAC
;
A
#
# COMPACT_ATOMS: atom_id res chain seq x y z
N MET A 1 -40.72 12.76 -12.69
CA MET A 1 -40.35 14.19 -12.79
C MET A 1 -39.34 14.30 -13.92
N THR A 2 -39.64 15.00 -15.00
CA THR A 2 -38.67 15.29 -16.08
C THR A 2 -37.60 16.21 -15.51
N THR A 3 -36.38 15.72 -15.42
CA THR A 3 -35.24 16.55 -15.00
C THR A 3 -35.07 17.66 -16.05
N GLU A 4 -35.05 18.92 -15.64
CA GLU A 4 -34.77 20.01 -16.54
C GLU A 4 -33.37 19.89 -17.13
N THR A 5 -33.22 20.09 -18.44
CA THR A 5 -31.94 19.94 -19.16
C THR A 5 -31.54 21.24 -19.84
N ARG A 6 -30.23 21.39 -20.11
CA ARG A 6 -29.64 22.41 -20.93
C ARG A 6 -28.90 21.80 -22.11
N LEU A 7 -28.87 22.46 -23.24
CA LEU A 7 -28.10 22.00 -24.41
C LEU A 7 -26.64 22.47 -24.31
N GLU A 8 -25.70 21.54 -24.39
CA GLU A 8 -24.27 21.83 -24.55
C GLU A 8 -23.75 21.16 -25.82
N ALA A 9 -22.69 21.72 -26.42
CA ALA A 9 -22.06 21.20 -27.63
C ALA A 9 -20.55 21.08 -27.45
N ASP A 10 -19.99 20.03 -28.03
CA ASP A 10 -18.55 19.85 -28.27
C ASP A 10 -18.28 19.68 -29.77
N SER A 11 -17.04 19.36 -30.15
CA SER A 11 -16.66 19.15 -31.55
C SER A 11 -17.36 17.96 -32.24
N ILE A 12 -17.99 17.06 -31.47
CA ILE A 12 -18.67 15.86 -31.97
C ILE A 12 -20.17 16.11 -32.17
N GLY A 13 -20.76 17.02 -31.39
CA GLY A 13 -22.18 17.35 -31.49
C GLY A 13 -22.77 17.84 -30.19
N THR A 14 -24.12 17.98 -30.19
CA THR A 14 -24.90 18.53 -29.08
C THR A 14 -25.50 17.42 -28.23
N MET A 15 -25.55 17.63 -26.90
CA MET A 15 -26.23 16.76 -25.95
C MET A 15 -27.03 17.55 -24.93
N GLU A 16 -28.08 16.94 -24.38
CA GLU A 16 -28.81 17.42 -23.23
C GLU A 16 -28.09 17.03 -21.92
N VAL A 17 -27.67 18.05 -21.17
CA VAL A 17 -27.05 17.91 -19.85
C VAL A 17 -28.04 18.32 -18.78
N PRO A 18 -28.15 17.64 -17.64
CA PRO A 18 -29.03 18.10 -16.55
C PRO A 18 -28.75 19.58 -16.18
N ALA A 19 -29.77 20.39 -16.06
CA ALA A 19 -29.62 21.84 -15.88
C ALA A 19 -28.79 22.21 -14.64
N GLU A 20 -28.91 21.44 -13.57
CA GLU A 20 -28.22 21.70 -12.31
C GLU A 20 -26.81 21.10 -12.20
N ALA A 21 -26.41 20.24 -13.14
CA ALA A 21 -25.10 19.60 -13.11
C ALA A 21 -23.97 20.61 -13.35
N TYR A 22 -22.83 20.43 -12.63
CA TYR A 22 -21.60 21.18 -12.90
C TYR A 22 -20.71 20.48 -13.96
N TYR A 23 -20.87 19.16 -14.16
CA TYR A 23 -20.25 18.52 -15.32
C TYR A 23 -20.92 18.98 -16.63
N GLY A 24 -20.22 18.83 -17.73
CA GLY A 24 -20.72 19.24 -19.06
C GLY A 24 -20.85 18.06 -20.02
N VAL A 25 -20.93 18.42 -21.31
CA VAL A 25 -21.18 17.48 -22.42
C VAL A 25 -20.09 16.41 -22.56
N GLN A 26 -18.81 16.75 -22.35
CA GLN A 26 -17.72 15.79 -22.54
C GLN A 26 -17.70 14.72 -21.45
N ALA A 27 -17.92 15.11 -20.19
CA ALA A 27 -18.04 14.16 -19.08
C ALA A 27 -19.28 13.27 -19.24
N LEU A 28 -20.41 13.82 -19.67
CA LEU A 28 -21.63 13.03 -19.90
C LEU A 28 -21.45 12.03 -21.04
N ARG A 29 -20.80 12.44 -22.14
CA ARG A 29 -20.46 11.55 -23.25
C ARG A 29 -19.53 10.42 -22.81
N ALA A 30 -18.52 10.73 -22.01
CA ALA A 30 -17.60 9.74 -21.46
C ALA A 30 -18.32 8.71 -20.56
N LYS A 31 -19.23 9.18 -19.69
CA LYS A 31 -20.06 8.29 -18.86
C LYS A 31 -20.91 7.33 -19.70
N GLN A 32 -21.43 7.79 -20.84
CA GLN A 32 -22.20 6.93 -21.74
C GLN A 32 -21.33 5.93 -22.52
N ASN A 33 -20.12 6.35 -22.90
CA ASN A 33 -19.20 5.53 -23.66
C ASN A 33 -18.49 4.46 -22.83
N PHE A 34 -18.25 4.72 -21.54
CA PHE A 34 -17.44 3.88 -20.67
C PHE A 34 -18.18 3.40 -19.41
N PRO A 35 -19.29 2.66 -19.54
CA PRO A 35 -19.95 2.03 -18.39
C PRO A 35 -19.26 0.70 -18.05
N ILE A 36 -17.99 0.76 -17.59
CA ILE A 36 -17.10 -0.42 -17.50
C ILE A 36 -17.15 -1.05 -16.11
N THR A 37 -16.78 -0.29 -15.07
CA THR A 37 -16.69 -0.83 -13.70
C THR A 37 -17.81 -0.34 -12.80
N GLY A 38 -18.42 0.80 -13.10
CA GLY A 38 -19.31 1.53 -12.22
C GLY A 38 -18.59 2.21 -11.04
N THR A 39 -17.26 2.11 -10.97
CA THR A 39 -16.44 2.74 -9.93
C THR A 39 -16.09 4.16 -10.36
N LYS A 40 -16.32 5.13 -9.48
CA LYS A 40 -15.93 6.53 -9.70
C LYS A 40 -14.41 6.71 -9.54
N LEU A 41 -13.90 7.86 -10.00
CA LEU A 41 -12.52 8.27 -9.74
C LEU A 41 -12.25 8.34 -8.23
N HIS A 42 -11.03 7.97 -7.82
CA HIS A 42 -10.64 8.00 -6.42
C HIS A 42 -10.71 9.44 -5.86
N PRO A 43 -11.31 9.69 -4.68
CA PRO A 43 -11.49 11.05 -4.14
C PRO A 43 -10.18 11.85 -4.01
N VAL A 44 -9.09 11.18 -3.62
CA VAL A 44 -7.76 11.80 -3.52
C VAL A 44 -7.23 12.22 -4.89
N PHE A 45 -7.51 11.45 -5.95
CA PHE A 45 -7.14 11.80 -7.32
C PHE A 45 -7.90 13.04 -7.82
N ILE A 46 -9.22 13.12 -7.54
CA ILE A 46 -10.03 14.31 -7.83
C ILE A 46 -9.44 15.53 -7.13
N ARG A 47 -9.10 15.41 -5.85
CA ARG A 47 -8.47 16.49 -5.08
C ARG A 47 -7.16 16.95 -5.73
N ASN A 48 -6.31 16.04 -6.15
CA ASN A 48 -5.02 16.36 -6.75
C ASN A 48 -5.14 16.96 -8.16
N LEU A 49 -6.11 16.52 -8.95
CA LEU A 49 -6.47 17.21 -10.19
C LEU A 49 -6.83 18.68 -9.94
N ALA A 50 -7.68 18.94 -8.94
CA ALA A 50 -8.07 20.31 -8.59
C ALA A 50 -6.87 21.15 -8.08
N GLN A 51 -5.92 20.55 -7.34
CA GLN A 51 -4.67 21.24 -6.94
C GLN A 51 -3.84 21.67 -8.15
N ILE A 52 -3.72 20.83 -9.17
CA ILE A 52 -3.02 21.17 -10.41
C ILE A 52 -3.74 22.30 -11.13
N LYS A 53 -5.08 22.26 -11.25
CA LYS A 53 -5.86 23.33 -11.88
C LYS A 53 -5.71 24.66 -11.12
N LYS A 54 -5.70 24.62 -9.80
CA LYS A 54 -5.42 25.78 -8.94
C LYS A 54 -4.02 26.35 -9.19
N ALA A 55 -2.99 25.49 -9.20
CA ALA A 55 -1.62 25.91 -9.50
C ALA A 55 -1.50 26.53 -10.89
N ALA A 56 -2.17 25.96 -11.89
CA ALA A 56 -2.17 26.45 -13.26
C ALA A 56 -2.85 27.83 -13.37
N ALA A 57 -4.01 28.03 -12.74
CA ALA A 57 -4.71 29.32 -12.73
C ALA A 57 -3.85 30.42 -12.10
N ILE A 58 -3.24 30.16 -10.93
CA ILE A 58 -2.33 31.10 -10.27
C ILE A 58 -1.11 31.40 -11.16
N THR A 59 -0.53 30.38 -11.81
CA THR A 59 0.65 30.55 -12.65
C THR A 59 0.35 31.36 -13.89
N ASN A 60 -0.77 31.08 -14.58
CA ASN A 60 -1.21 31.83 -15.76
C ASN A 60 -1.59 33.28 -15.43
N ASN A 61 -2.21 33.52 -14.27
CA ASN A 61 -2.48 34.90 -13.82
C ASN A 61 -1.19 35.66 -13.54
N ASN A 62 -0.24 35.09 -12.81
CA ASN A 62 1.08 35.68 -12.55
C ASN A 62 1.89 35.93 -13.83
N ALA A 63 1.65 35.16 -14.89
CA ALA A 63 2.25 35.34 -16.20
C ALA A 63 1.52 36.43 -17.04
N GLY A 64 0.42 36.98 -16.55
CA GLY A 64 -0.41 38.00 -17.26
C GLY A 64 -1.26 37.40 -18.39
N LEU A 65 -1.43 36.06 -18.44
CA LEU A 65 -2.18 35.36 -19.50
C LEU A 65 -3.63 35.11 -19.14
N LEU A 66 -3.95 34.97 -17.86
CA LEU A 66 -5.31 34.77 -17.35
C LEU A 66 -5.71 35.97 -16.52
N PRO A 67 -6.84 36.66 -16.86
CA PRO A 67 -7.38 37.80 -16.10
C PRO A 67 -7.61 37.43 -14.62
N GLU A 68 -7.37 38.38 -13.72
CA GLU A 68 -7.41 38.19 -12.26
C GLU A 68 -8.79 37.71 -11.78
N ASP A 69 -9.87 38.28 -12.26
CA ASP A 69 -11.25 37.92 -11.92
C ASP A 69 -11.57 36.45 -12.26
N LYS A 70 -11.09 35.97 -13.42
CA LYS A 70 -11.26 34.57 -13.84
C LYS A 70 -10.37 33.65 -13.03
N ALA A 71 -9.12 34.03 -12.78
CA ALA A 71 -8.19 33.25 -11.99
C ALA A 71 -8.71 33.06 -10.55
N ASP A 72 -9.19 34.10 -9.91
CA ASP A 72 -9.79 34.06 -8.58
C ASP A 72 -11.03 33.17 -8.52
N ALA A 73 -11.90 33.23 -9.53
CA ALA A 73 -13.07 32.38 -9.61
C ALA A 73 -12.70 30.89 -9.78
N ILE A 74 -11.70 30.60 -10.64
CA ILE A 74 -11.17 29.25 -10.82
C ILE A 74 -10.54 28.73 -9.52
N VAL A 75 -9.73 29.52 -8.84
CA VAL A 75 -9.10 29.15 -7.56
C VAL A 75 -10.16 28.83 -6.51
N LYS A 76 -11.21 29.65 -6.37
CA LYS A 76 -12.33 29.39 -5.45
C LYS A 76 -13.07 28.09 -5.79
N ALA A 77 -13.34 27.85 -7.07
CA ALA A 77 -13.97 26.60 -7.51
C ALA A 77 -13.09 25.38 -7.21
N CYS A 78 -11.75 25.47 -7.45
CA CYS A 78 -10.80 24.43 -7.07
C CYS A 78 -10.81 24.16 -5.56
N ASP A 79 -10.85 25.19 -4.72
CA ASP A 79 -10.90 25.04 -3.26
C ASP A 79 -12.16 24.31 -2.79
N GLU A 80 -13.29 24.53 -3.45
CA GLU A 80 -14.53 23.79 -3.17
C GLU A 80 -14.40 22.31 -3.55
N VAL A 81 -13.77 21.98 -4.69
CA VAL A 81 -13.49 20.59 -5.08
C VAL A 81 -12.51 19.93 -4.10
N ILE A 82 -11.43 20.63 -3.73
CA ILE A 82 -10.43 20.15 -2.76
C ILE A 82 -11.09 19.84 -1.40
N ALA A 83 -12.07 20.65 -1.00
CA ALA A 83 -12.87 20.45 0.20
C ALA A 83 -13.95 19.36 0.07
N GLY A 84 -14.08 18.70 -1.09
CA GLY A 84 -15.04 17.62 -1.35
C GLY A 84 -16.48 18.06 -1.62
N LYS A 85 -16.76 19.36 -1.81
CA LYS A 85 -18.13 19.86 -1.96
C LYS A 85 -18.83 19.43 -3.26
N LEU A 86 -18.10 19.21 -4.34
CA LEU A 86 -18.61 18.85 -5.65
C LEU A 86 -18.33 17.40 -6.04
N ALA A 87 -18.17 16.49 -5.06
CA ALA A 87 -17.75 15.11 -5.29
C ALA A 87 -18.68 14.32 -6.23
N GLU A 88 -19.99 14.58 -6.20
CA GLU A 88 -20.97 13.87 -7.03
C GLU A 88 -20.93 14.28 -8.52
N GLU A 89 -20.28 15.39 -8.84
CA GLU A 89 -20.15 15.89 -10.20
C GLU A 89 -19.07 15.17 -11.01
N PHE A 90 -18.24 14.34 -10.37
CA PHE A 90 -17.26 13.50 -11.03
C PHE A 90 -17.90 12.16 -11.39
N ILE A 91 -18.40 12.09 -12.62
CA ILE A 91 -19.32 11.04 -13.08
C ILE A 91 -18.69 9.98 -13.98
N VAL A 92 -17.43 10.20 -14.38
CA VAL A 92 -16.72 9.27 -15.29
C VAL A 92 -16.22 8.02 -14.56
N ASP A 93 -16.19 6.90 -15.26
CA ASP A 93 -15.68 5.63 -14.73
C ASP A 93 -14.18 5.70 -14.47
N ALA A 94 -13.68 4.97 -13.48
CA ALA A 94 -12.26 4.89 -13.17
C ALA A 94 -11.44 4.27 -14.32
N ILE A 95 -12.04 3.32 -15.06
CA ILE A 95 -11.44 2.74 -16.28
C ILE A 95 -12.09 3.33 -17.52
N GLN A 96 -11.33 4.11 -18.25
CA GLN A 96 -11.79 4.88 -19.41
C GLN A 96 -10.74 4.92 -20.51
N GLY A 97 -11.16 4.97 -21.77
CA GLY A 97 -10.27 5.21 -22.91
C GLY A 97 -9.81 6.68 -23.00
N GLY A 98 -8.72 6.93 -23.72
CA GLY A 98 -8.22 8.29 -24.00
C GLY A 98 -7.25 8.83 -22.95
N ALA A 99 -6.44 7.99 -22.31
CA ALA A 99 -5.36 8.39 -21.40
C ALA A 99 -5.80 9.34 -20.26
N GLY A 100 -7.03 9.18 -19.77
CA GLY A 100 -7.58 10.04 -18.72
C GLY A 100 -8.18 11.37 -19.21
N THR A 101 -8.33 11.59 -20.51
CA THR A 101 -8.96 12.81 -21.04
C THR A 101 -10.36 13.04 -20.45
N SER A 102 -11.14 12.00 -20.25
CA SER A 102 -12.47 12.12 -19.65
C SER A 102 -12.41 12.64 -18.22
N ALA A 103 -11.49 12.18 -17.41
CA ALA A 103 -11.26 12.67 -16.05
C ALA A 103 -10.79 14.15 -16.06
N ASN A 104 -9.83 14.48 -16.93
CA ASN A 104 -9.35 15.86 -17.09
C ASN A 104 -10.47 16.81 -17.51
N MET A 105 -11.28 16.42 -18.50
CA MET A 105 -12.39 17.26 -18.97
C MET A 105 -13.52 17.35 -17.96
N ASN A 106 -13.85 16.27 -17.25
CA ASN A 106 -14.83 16.35 -16.15
C ASN A 106 -14.39 17.39 -15.10
N MET A 107 -13.11 17.40 -14.71
CA MET A 107 -12.56 18.43 -13.82
C MET A 107 -12.65 19.81 -14.43
N ASN A 108 -12.27 19.99 -15.69
CA ASN A 108 -12.32 21.29 -16.37
C ASN A 108 -13.75 21.84 -16.47
N GLU A 109 -14.73 21.01 -16.82
CA GLU A 109 -16.15 21.39 -16.92
C GLU A 109 -16.74 21.78 -15.56
N VAL A 110 -16.49 20.97 -14.51
CA VAL A 110 -16.96 21.25 -13.15
C VAL A 110 -16.40 22.60 -12.65
N ILE A 111 -15.08 22.81 -12.80
CA ILE A 111 -14.45 24.06 -12.38
C ILE A 111 -14.96 25.23 -13.21
N ALA A 112 -15.10 25.10 -14.56
CA ALA A 112 -15.57 26.19 -15.42
C ALA A 112 -17.00 26.60 -15.11
N ASN A 113 -17.92 25.65 -14.89
CA ASN A 113 -19.28 25.93 -14.51
C ASN A 113 -19.38 26.60 -13.13
N ARG A 114 -18.62 26.08 -12.14
CA ARG A 114 -18.62 26.67 -10.79
C ARG A 114 -17.99 28.08 -10.78
N ALA A 115 -16.88 28.28 -11.46
CA ALA A 115 -16.23 29.58 -11.59
C ALA A 115 -17.13 30.58 -12.37
N GLY A 116 -17.81 30.13 -13.44
CA GLY A 116 -18.78 30.91 -14.17
C GLY A 116 -19.96 31.39 -13.29
N GLU A 117 -20.50 30.49 -12.46
CA GLU A 117 -21.56 30.80 -11.50
C GLU A 117 -21.09 31.85 -10.45
N ILE A 118 -19.85 31.71 -9.93
CA ILE A 118 -19.23 32.71 -9.03
C ILE A 118 -19.19 34.12 -9.71
N LEU A 119 -18.99 34.16 -11.03
CA LEU A 119 -18.98 35.38 -11.83
C LEU A 119 -20.37 35.79 -12.35
N GLY A 120 -21.44 35.16 -11.89
CA GLY A 120 -22.82 35.50 -12.24
C GLY A 120 -23.32 34.93 -13.57
N CYS A 121 -22.66 33.92 -14.12
CA CYS A 121 -23.08 33.26 -15.37
C CYS A 121 -23.84 31.95 -15.11
N PRO A 122 -24.85 31.64 -15.94
CA PRO A 122 -25.53 30.34 -15.86
C PRO A 122 -24.58 29.19 -16.26
N LYS A 123 -24.80 28.02 -15.67
CA LYS A 123 -24.09 26.78 -16.01
C LYS A 123 -24.23 26.44 -17.50
N GLY A 124 -23.17 25.95 -18.12
CA GLY A 124 -23.10 25.61 -19.54
C GLY A 124 -22.90 26.78 -20.50
N SER A 125 -22.88 28.03 -20.01
CA SER A 125 -22.68 29.19 -20.89
C SER A 125 -21.23 29.34 -21.36
N TYR A 126 -20.27 29.00 -20.51
CA TYR A 126 -18.81 29.10 -20.71
C TYR A 126 -18.29 30.47 -21.21
N LYS A 127 -19.15 31.53 -21.17
CA LYS A 127 -18.80 32.86 -21.66
C LYS A 127 -17.69 33.53 -20.85
N MET A 128 -17.76 33.42 -19.52
CA MET A 128 -16.75 34.01 -18.64
C MET A 128 -15.56 33.07 -18.41
N VAL A 129 -15.84 31.81 -18.09
CA VAL A 129 -14.81 30.79 -17.86
C VAL A 129 -15.08 29.59 -18.77
N HIS A 130 -14.15 29.33 -19.68
CA HIS A 130 -14.24 28.21 -20.61
C HIS A 130 -13.36 27.03 -20.13
N PRO A 131 -13.81 25.75 -20.22
CA PRO A 131 -13.07 24.58 -19.74
C PRO A 131 -11.68 24.47 -20.36
N ASN A 132 -11.57 24.63 -21.68
CA ASN A 132 -10.30 24.49 -22.40
C ASN A 132 -9.45 25.75 -22.36
N ASP A 133 -10.03 26.91 -22.65
CA ASP A 133 -9.29 28.17 -22.88
C ASP A 133 -8.78 28.78 -21.58
N HIS A 134 -9.48 28.56 -20.45
CA HIS A 134 -9.12 29.14 -19.17
C HIS A 134 -8.70 28.12 -18.13
N VAL A 135 -9.54 27.09 -17.83
CA VAL A 135 -9.23 26.10 -16.80
C VAL A 135 -8.07 25.20 -17.22
N ASN A 136 -8.02 24.80 -18.49
CA ASN A 136 -6.97 23.94 -19.05
C ASN A 136 -5.83 24.72 -19.75
N MET A 137 -5.78 26.04 -19.61
CA MET A 137 -4.77 26.91 -20.26
C MET A 137 -3.35 26.41 -19.95
N ALA A 138 -2.52 26.28 -21.00
CA ALA A 138 -1.14 25.80 -20.98
C ALA A 138 -0.98 24.35 -20.44
N GLN A 139 -2.02 23.54 -20.52
CA GLN A 139 -2.04 22.17 -20.04
C GLN A 139 -2.47 21.18 -21.14
N SER A 140 -2.09 19.92 -20.97
CA SER A 140 -2.62 18.77 -21.68
C SER A 140 -3.06 17.72 -20.67
N THR A 141 -4.02 16.88 -21.02
CA THR A 141 -4.31 15.63 -20.29
C THR A 141 -3.02 14.88 -19.98
N ASN A 142 -2.10 14.82 -20.95
CA ASN A 142 -0.89 14.02 -20.93
C ASN A 142 0.15 14.45 -19.88
N ASN A 143 0.05 15.65 -19.34
CA ASN A 143 0.89 16.08 -18.22
C ASN A 143 0.10 16.29 -16.90
N VAL A 144 -1.19 16.54 -16.98
CA VAL A 144 -2.05 16.71 -15.79
C VAL A 144 -2.35 15.38 -15.12
N ILE A 145 -2.73 14.38 -15.90
CA ILE A 145 -3.17 13.07 -15.39
C ILE A 145 -2.03 12.32 -14.69
N PRO A 146 -0.83 12.12 -15.27
CA PRO A 146 0.27 11.46 -14.58
C PRO A 146 0.76 12.26 -13.35
N THR A 147 0.77 13.59 -13.42
CA THR A 147 1.10 14.43 -12.25
C THR A 147 0.10 14.22 -11.12
N ALA A 148 -1.21 14.19 -11.41
CA ALA A 148 -2.24 13.90 -10.41
C ALA A 148 -2.11 12.46 -9.86
N GLY A 149 -1.76 11.51 -10.71
CA GLY A 149 -1.46 10.14 -10.31
C GLY A 149 -0.32 10.07 -9.30
N LYS A 150 0.80 10.73 -9.57
CA LYS A 150 1.97 10.80 -8.68
C LYS A 150 1.63 11.45 -7.33
N LEU A 151 0.95 12.58 -7.33
CA LEU A 151 0.48 13.23 -6.10
C LEU A 151 -0.45 12.31 -5.29
N THR A 152 -1.34 11.59 -5.97
CA THR A 152 -2.26 10.66 -5.32
C THR A 152 -1.53 9.49 -4.67
N VAL A 153 -0.54 8.92 -5.33
CA VAL A 153 0.31 7.88 -4.75
C VAL A 153 1.00 8.38 -3.48
N LEU A 154 1.60 9.58 -3.51
CA LEU A 154 2.23 10.19 -2.34
C LEU A 154 1.25 10.35 -1.17
N ASP A 155 0.05 10.84 -1.44
CA ASP A 155 -0.99 11.03 -0.43
C ASP A 155 -1.49 9.70 0.17
N LEU A 156 -1.52 8.63 -0.62
CA LEU A 156 -1.98 7.32 -0.17
C LEU A 156 -0.89 6.51 0.55
N LEU A 157 0.39 6.71 0.19
CA LEU A 157 1.50 6.05 0.87
C LEU A 157 1.67 6.54 2.32
N ALA A 158 1.41 7.81 2.61
CA ALA A 158 1.59 8.39 3.94
C ALA A 158 0.74 7.71 5.04
N PRO A 159 -0.57 7.44 4.87
CA PRO A 159 -1.33 6.65 5.85
C PRO A 159 -0.85 5.19 5.94
N LEU A 160 -0.45 4.56 4.84
CA LEU A 160 0.12 3.21 4.85
C LEU A 160 1.40 3.15 5.69
N GLU A 161 2.31 4.10 5.54
CA GLU A 161 3.52 4.18 6.37
C GLU A 161 3.20 4.29 7.86
N LYS A 162 2.22 5.13 8.21
CA LYS A 162 1.75 5.27 9.60
C LYS A 162 1.17 3.97 10.14
N ALA A 163 0.43 3.23 9.32
CA ALA A 163 -0.11 1.93 9.68
C ALA A 163 1.01 0.90 9.93
N LEU A 164 2.03 0.86 9.06
CA LEU A 164 3.20 -0.02 9.22
C LEU A 164 4.01 0.32 10.47
N VAL A 165 4.18 1.61 10.82
CA VAL A 165 4.82 2.02 12.07
C VAL A 165 4.04 1.51 13.29
N ARG A 166 2.71 1.55 13.25
CA ARG A 166 1.88 0.98 14.34
C ARG A 166 2.06 -0.53 14.44
N LEU A 167 2.01 -1.24 13.31
CA LEU A 167 2.21 -2.70 13.26
C LEU A 167 3.59 -3.09 13.80
N GLU A 168 4.66 -2.40 13.36
CA GLU A 168 6.05 -2.61 13.82
C GLU A 168 6.14 -2.50 15.36
N LYS A 169 5.50 -1.48 15.94
CA LYS A 169 5.47 -1.28 17.40
C LYS A 169 4.71 -2.39 18.14
N GLU A 170 3.55 -2.81 17.64
CA GLU A 170 2.79 -3.88 18.29
C GLU A 170 3.49 -5.24 18.19
N LEU A 171 4.16 -5.53 17.07
CA LEU A 171 5.00 -6.71 16.92
C LEU A 171 6.21 -6.68 17.88
N ALA A 172 6.84 -5.52 18.08
CA ALA A 172 7.94 -5.36 19.02
C ALA A 172 7.50 -5.63 20.47
N LYS A 173 6.33 -5.14 20.88
CA LYS A 173 5.76 -5.46 22.19
C LYS A 173 5.53 -6.97 22.36
N LYS A 174 5.05 -7.65 21.31
CA LYS A 174 4.85 -9.10 21.35
C LYS A 174 6.17 -9.86 21.36
N ALA A 175 7.20 -9.34 20.70
CA ALA A 175 8.54 -9.91 20.78
C ALA A 175 9.09 -9.87 22.22
N GLU A 176 8.91 -8.77 22.93
CA GLU A 176 9.29 -8.64 24.35
C GLU A 176 8.40 -9.53 25.26
N GLU A 177 7.07 -9.53 25.07
CA GLU A 177 6.10 -10.30 25.87
C GLU A 177 6.36 -11.80 25.79
N PHE A 178 6.86 -12.29 24.66
CA PHE A 178 7.06 -13.73 24.38
C PHE A 178 8.54 -14.13 24.42
N ASP A 179 9.44 -13.28 24.90
CA ASP A 179 10.86 -13.60 24.91
C ASP A 179 11.22 -14.75 25.86
N ASP A 180 10.42 -14.95 26.89
CA ASP A 180 10.54 -16.06 27.84
C ASP A 180 9.72 -17.32 27.47
N VAL A 181 9.07 -17.33 26.28
CA VAL A 181 8.29 -18.47 25.81
C VAL A 181 9.16 -19.36 24.90
N ILE A 182 9.61 -20.47 25.43
CA ILE A 182 10.39 -21.45 24.68
C ILE A 182 9.45 -22.39 23.92
N THR A 183 9.74 -22.62 22.65
CA THR A 183 9.02 -23.55 21.78
C THR A 183 9.98 -24.25 20.81
N MET A 184 9.45 -25.17 20.02
CA MET A 184 10.23 -25.89 18.99
C MET A 184 10.18 -25.11 17.67
N GLY A 185 11.36 -24.70 17.18
CA GLY A 185 11.50 -24.17 15.83
C GLY A 185 11.33 -25.27 14.79
N ARG A 186 10.76 -24.90 13.63
CA ARG A 186 10.51 -25.83 12.52
C ARG A 186 11.09 -25.31 11.23
N THR A 187 11.71 -26.21 10.48
CA THR A 187 12.13 -25.98 9.09
C THR A 187 11.44 -27.03 8.22
N GLN A 188 10.80 -26.62 7.12
CA GLN A 188 9.98 -27.50 6.26
C GLN A 188 8.86 -28.22 7.06
N LEU A 189 8.34 -27.57 8.11
CA LEU A 189 7.34 -28.08 9.05
C LEU A 189 7.82 -29.29 9.89
N GLN A 190 9.11 -29.60 9.87
CA GLN A 190 9.72 -30.62 10.73
C GLN A 190 10.41 -29.97 11.93
N ASP A 191 10.42 -30.68 13.05
CA ASP A 191 11.12 -30.24 14.26
C ASP A 191 12.59 -29.96 13.96
N ALA A 192 13.09 -28.83 14.42
CA ALA A 192 14.48 -28.44 14.23
C ALA A 192 15.20 -28.26 15.57
N VAL A 193 15.14 -27.05 16.12
CA VAL A 193 15.84 -26.71 17.38
C VAL A 193 14.94 -25.85 18.24
N PRO A 194 15.17 -25.78 19.57
CA PRO A 194 14.49 -24.83 20.44
C PRO A 194 14.68 -23.39 19.98
N ILE A 195 13.63 -22.59 20.09
CA ILE A 195 13.62 -21.15 19.85
C ILE A 195 12.81 -20.44 20.92
N ARG A 196 12.98 -19.15 21.05
CA ARG A 196 12.06 -18.30 21.79
C ARG A 196 10.98 -17.75 20.86
N LEU A 197 9.73 -17.82 21.27
CA LEU A 197 8.61 -17.27 20.49
C LEU A 197 8.81 -15.77 20.23
N GLY A 198 9.41 -15.05 21.18
CA GLY A 198 9.81 -13.64 21.00
C GLY A 198 10.74 -13.42 19.80
N GLN A 199 11.65 -14.37 19.50
CA GLN A 199 12.54 -14.30 18.32
C GLN A 199 11.74 -14.38 17.01
N VAL A 200 10.65 -15.16 16.97
CA VAL A 200 9.75 -15.21 15.81
C VAL A 200 9.10 -13.86 15.55
N PHE A 201 8.54 -13.25 16.60
CA PHE A 201 7.93 -11.91 16.50
C PHE A 201 8.96 -10.83 16.16
N HIS A 202 10.18 -10.91 16.70
CA HIS A 202 11.26 -9.99 16.31
C HIS A 202 11.64 -10.14 14.83
N GLY A 203 11.58 -11.36 14.29
CA GLY A 203 11.72 -11.60 12.85
C GLY A 203 10.67 -10.84 12.03
N TYR A 204 9.42 -10.80 12.49
CA TYR A 204 8.35 -10.01 11.86
C TYR A 204 8.58 -8.50 11.99
N VAL A 205 9.06 -8.01 13.14
CA VAL A 205 9.49 -6.60 13.29
C VAL A 205 10.51 -6.23 12.23
N SER A 206 11.55 -7.04 12.08
CA SER A 206 12.61 -6.82 11.10
C SER A 206 12.11 -6.81 9.65
N MET A 207 11.13 -7.65 9.33
CA MET A 207 10.48 -7.71 8.03
C MET A 207 9.68 -6.43 7.75
N VAL A 208 8.78 -6.04 8.66
CA VAL A 208 7.94 -4.83 8.52
C VAL A 208 8.79 -3.57 8.45
N SER A 209 9.88 -3.49 9.24
CA SER A 209 10.84 -2.39 9.19
C SER A 209 11.51 -2.25 7.80
N ARG A 210 11.85 -3.38 7.15
CA ARG A 210 12.38 -3.34 5.77
C ARG A 210 11.34 -2.88 4.77
N ASP A 211 10.08 -3.30 4.91
CA ASP A 211 8.99 -2.88 4.01
C ASP A 211 8.71 -1.39 4.14
N ARG A 212 8.65 -0.87 5.36
CA ARG A 212 8.53 0.57 5.60
C ARG A 212 9.64 1.38 4.91
N LYS A 213 10.90 0.93 5.03
CA LYS A 213 12.04 1.57 4.37
C LYS A 213 11.97 1.50 2.83
N ARG A 214 11.38 0.43 2.26
CA ARG A 214 11.16 0.32 0.81
C ARG A 214 10.10 1.33 0.36
N ILE A 215 8.99 1.43 1.09
CA ILE A 215 7.91 2.39 0.80
C ILE A 215 8.42 3.83 0.92
N GLU A 216 9.17 4.18 1.97
CA GLU A 216 9.79 5.50 2.13
C GLU A 216 10.69 5.86 0.93
N LYS A 217 11.44 4.92 0.39
CA LYS A 217 12.24 5.14 -0.80
C LYS A 217 11.40 5.32 -2.06
N ALA A 218 10.28 4.61 -2.17
CA ALA A 218 9.39 4.64 -3.33
C ALA A 218 8.73 6.02 -3.54
N HIS A 219 8.61 6.85 -2.51
CA HIS A 219 8.16 8.24 -2.65
C HIS A 219 8.98 9.02 -3.69
N ARG A 220 10.28 8.73 -3.83
CA ARG A 220 11.19 9.43 -4.74
C ARG A 220 10.82 9.28 -6.20
N GLU A 221 10.24 8.14 -6.56
CA GLU A 221 9.74 7.87 -7.92
C GLU A 221 8.61 8.83 -8.32
N MET A 222 7.90 9.38 -7.32
CA MET A 222 6.73 10.24 -7.52
C MET A 222 7.04 11.73 -7.52
N TYR A 223 8.24 12.16 -7.14
CA TYR A 223 8.57 13.60 -7.06
C TYR A 223 8.88 14.25 -8.40
N THR A 224 9.26 13.48 -9.42
CA THR A 224 9.55 14.00 -10.75
C THR A 224 8.28 13.96 -11.61
N VAL A 225 7.87 15.13 -12.15
CA VAL A 225 6.62 15.30 -12.89
C VAL A 225 6.90 15.90 -14.28
N ASN A 226 6.04 15.57 -15.26
CA ASN A 226 6.12 16.10 -16.62
C ASN A 226 5.28 17.38 -16.84
N LEU A 227 4.81 18.02 -15.77
CA LEU A 227 3.96 19.20 -15.84
C LEU A 227 4.70 20.37 -16.52
N GLY A 228 4.04 20.97 -17.52
CA GLY A 228 4.66 21.95 -18.43
C GLY A 228 4.99 21.38 -19.82
N GLY A 229 5.17 20.05 -19.95
CA GLY A 229 5.52 19.39 -21.21
C GLY A 229 4.41 19.38 -22.27
N THR A 230 3.16 19.62 -21.88
CA THR A 230 1.94 19.56 -22.70
C THR A 230 1.73 18.20 -23.41
N ALA A 231 1.55 18.18 -24.72
CA ALA A 231 1.06 17.00 -25.46
C ALA A 231 2.04 15.83 -25.46
N VAL A 232 3.34 16.10 -25.71
CA VAL A 232 4.38 15.09 -25.90
C VAL A 232 5.73 15.47 -25.24
N GLY A 233 5.75 16.52 -24.42
CA GLY A 233 7.00 16.98 -23.80
C GLY A 233 7.66 18.19 -24.47
N THR A 234 7.12 18.73 -25.56
CA THR A 234 7.70 19.88 -26.31
C THR A 234 7.29 21.24 -25.76
N ALA A 235 6.44 21.28 -24.73
CA ALA A 235 5.89 22.52 -24.17
C ALA A 235 5.19 23.43 -25.22
N ILE A 236 4.55 22.85 -26.22
CA ILE A 236 3.85 23.61 -27.27
C ILE A 236 2.75 24.46 -26.65
N ASN A 237 2.64 25.72 -27.07
CA ASN A 237 1.68 26.73 -26.60
C ASN A 237 1.84 27.10 -25.11
N VAL A 238 3.03 26.93 -24.55
CA VAL A 238 3.34 27.32 -23.17
C VAL A 238 4.31 28.54 -23.18
N SER A 239 4.01 29.54 -22.35
CA SER A 239 4.96 30.64 -22.14
C SER A 239 6.11 30.22 -21.22
N ASP A 240 7.29 30.82 -21.39
CA ASP A 240 8.44 30.59 -20.49
C ASP A 240 8.08 30.86 -19.03
N SER A 241 7.30 31.91 -18.78
CA SER A 241 6.85 32.29 -17.44
C SER A 241 6.01 31.18 -16.79
N TYR A 242 5.10 30.54 -17.53
CA TYR A 242 4.35 29.40 -17.04
C TYR A 242 5.27 28.18 -16.85
N PHE A 243 6.04 27.84 -17.86
CA PHE A 243 6.90 26.65 -17.91
C PHE A 243 7.79 26.52 -16.68
N TYR A 244 8.50 27.59 -16.32
CA TYR A 244 9.42 27.56 -15.18
C TYR A 244 8.74 27.74 -13.80
N LYS A 245 7.46 28.10 -13.73
CA LYS A 245 6.79 28.43 -12.46
C LYS A 245 5.71 27.43 -12.05
N ILE A 246 5.19 26.63 -12.97
CA ILE A 246 4.07 25.72 -12.67
C ILE A 246 4.43 24.67 -11.62
N VAL A 247 5.57 24.00 -11.73
CA VAL A 247 6.02 22.98 -10.77
C VAL A 247 6.36 23.62 -9.42
N PRO A 248 7.15 24.71 -9.31
CA PRO A 248 7.35 25.41 -8.04
C PRO A 248 6.06 25.90 -7.37
N ASN A 249 5.05 26.33 -8.13
CA ASN A 249 3.78 26.74 -7.55
C ASN A 249 2.97 25.53 -7.04
N LEU A 250 3.00 24.41 -7.75
CA LEU A 250 2.37 23.16 -7.30
C LEU A 250 3.07 22.60 -6.06
N GLU A 251 4.42 22.64 -6.00
CA GLU A 251 5.21 22.29 -4.83
C GLU A 251 4.77 23.06 -3.58
N LYS A 252 4.59 24.40 -3.70
CA LYS A 252 4.11 25.24 -2.59
C LYS A 252 2.70 24.88 -2.11
N LEU A 253 1.82 24.47 -3.01
CA LEU A 253 0.45 24.10 -2.68
C LEU A 253 0.36 22.72 -2.02
N THR A 254 1.17 21.78 -2.48
CA THR A 254 1.13 20.38 -2.02
C THR A 254 2.06 20.09 -0.86
N GLY A 255 3.16 20.85 -0.73
CA GLY A 255 4.22 20.61 0.24
C GLY A 255 5.17 19.45 -0.12
N TYR A 256 4.99 18.81 -1.27
CA TYR A 256 5.90 17.77 -1.76
C TYR A 256 7.08 18.39 -2.52
N PRO A 257 8.30 17.84 -2.41
CA PRO A 257 9.51 18.37 -3.09
C PRO A 257 9.50 18.00 -4.58
N LEU A 258 8.57 18.59 -5.32
CA LEU A 258 8.35 18.29 -6.74
C LEU A 258 9.45 18.89 -7.62
N LYS A 259 9.80 18.14 -8.67
CA LYS A 259 10.76 18.55 -9.69
C LYS A 259 10.16 18.35 -11.08
N GLN A 260 10.40 19.29 -11.99
CA GLN A 260 10.13 19.05 -13.40
C GLN A 260 11.13 18.04 -13.93
N ALA A 261 10.69 17.12 -14.76
CA ALA A 261 11.55 16.12 -15.40
C ALA A 261 12.60 16.81 -16.28
N GLU A 262 13.81 16.26 -16.30
CA GLU A 262 14.90 16.73 -17.19
C GLU A 262 14.55 16.43 -18.64
N ASP A 263 13.98 15.26 -18.91
CA ASP A 263 13.41 14.86 -20.20
C ASP A 263 11.90 14.73 -20.08
N LEU A 264 11.17 15.67 -20.69
CA LEU A 264 9.71 15.70 -20.65
C LEU A 264 9.08 14.71 -21.64
N PHE A 265 9.81 14.24 -22.67
CA PHE A 265 9.36 13.16 -23.55
C PHE A 265 9.31 11.86 -22.77
N ASP A 266 10.45 11.46 -22.18
CA ASP A 266 10.56 10.29 -21.32
C ASP A 266 9.46 10.27 -20.25
N ALA A 267 9.32 11.38 -19.52
CA ALA A 267 8.35 11.48 -18.44
C ALA A 267 6.87 11.54 -18.89
N THR A 268 6.61 11.68 -20.21
CA THR A 268 5.26 11.64 -20.78
C THR A 268 4.91 10.24 -21.31
N GLU A 269 5.88 9.49 -21.85
CA GLU A 269 5.65 8.18 -22.43
C GLU A 269 5.78 7.02 -21.44
N ASN A 270 6.62 7.16 -20.40
CA ASN A 270 6.99 6.07 -19.50
C ASN A 270 6.26 6.11 -18.15
N LEU A 271 5.82 4.93 -17.66
CA LEU A 271 5.10 4.73 -16.40
C LEU A 271 5.87 3.85 -15.41
N ASP A 272 7.17 3.66 -15.62
CA ASP A 272 8.07 2.81 -14.82
C ASP A 272 8.09 3.19 -13.34
N GLY A 273 7.99 4.47 -13.00
CA GLY A 273 7.87 4.93 -11.61
C GLY A 273 6.65 4.36 -10.88
N PHE A 274 5.50 4.25 -11.56
CA PHE A 274 4.31 3.60 -11.00
C PHE A 274 4.48 2.09 -10.86
N VAL A 275 5.17 1.44 -11.80
CA VAL A 275 5.52 0.01 -11.70
C VAL A 275 6.45 -0.25 -10.52
N ALA A 276 7.44 0.62 -10.30
CA ALA A 276 8.36 0.52 -9.16
C ALA A 276 7.61 0.60 -7.83
N VAL A 277 6.70 1.57 -7.67
CA VAL A 277 5.85 1.68 -6.47
C VAL A 277 4.95 0.46 -6.30
N SER A 278 4.30 0.00 -7.37
CA SER A 278 3.46 -1.20 -7.35
C SER A 278 4.25 -2.43 -6.88
N GLY A 279 5.48 -2.62 -7.38
CA GLY A 279 6.38 -3.70 -6.96
C GLY A 279 6.72 -3.65 -5.47
N VAL A 280 6.91 -2.46 -4.91
CA VAL A 280 7.17 -2.28 -3.47
C VAL A 280 5.91 -2.59 -2.64
N VAL A 281 4.74 -2.12 -3.05
CA VAL A 281 3.45 -2.39 -2.40
C VAL A 281 3.15 -3.89 -2.42
N LYS A 282 3.37 -4.56 -3.56
CA LYS A 282 3.26 -6.02 -3.70
C LYS A 282 4.21 -6.74 -2.75
N THR A 283 5.47 -6.34 -2.65
CA THR A 283 6.45 -6.97 -1.76
C THR A 283 5.98 -6.92 -0.31
N CYS A 284 5.52 -5.76 0.16
CA CYS A 284 4.96 -5.61 1.49
C CYS A 284 3.74 -6.53 1.71
N ALA A 285 2.81 -6.58 0.74
CA ALA A 285 1.63 -7.45 0.82
C ALA A 285 1.99 -8.94 0.92
N VAL A 286 2.99 -9.40 0.15
CA VAL A 286 3.49 -10.79 0.17
C VAL A 286 4.13 -11.11 1.53
N ASP A 287 4.95 -10.22 2.07
CA ASP A 287 5.59 -10.40 3.37
C ASP A 287 4.54 -10.48 4.50
N LEU A 288 3.52 -9.63 4.48
CA LEU A 288 2.41 -9.70 5.45
C LEU A 288 1.57 -10.97 5.30
N SER A 289 1.31 -11.42 4.08
CA SER A 289 0.59 -12.68 3.84
C SER A 289 1.38 -13.89 4.36
N LYS A 290 2.70 -13.90 4.17
CA LYS A 290 3.58 -14.94 4.75
C LYS A 290 3.50 -14.95 6.28
N MET A 291 3.58 -13.81 6.94
CA MET A 291 3.40 -13.69 8.38
C MET A 291 2.02 -14.20 8.82
N CYS A 292 0.96 -13.85 8.10
CA CYS A 292 -0.40 -14.32 8.38
C CYS A 292 -0.54 -15.84 8.25
N ASN A 293 0.16 -16.47 7.29
CA ASN A 293 0.18 -17.93 7.17
C ASN A 293 0.83 -18.58 8.40
N ASP A 294 1.94 -18.03 8.89
CA ASP A 294 2.60 -18.52 10.11
C ASP A 294 1.68 -18.36 11.34
N LEU A 295 1.05 -17.20 11.52
CA LEU A 295 0.12 -16.96 12.63
C LEU A 295 -1.06 -17.93 12.61
N ARG A 296 -1.62 -18.21 11.43
CA ARG A 296 -2.70 -19.20 11.25
C ARG A 296 -2.25 -20.60 11.61
N LEU A 297 -1.03 -20.97 11.21
CA LEU A 297 -0.47 -22.29 11.49
C LEU A 297 -0.17 -22.47 12.98
N MET A 298 0.51 -21.51 13.62
CA MET A 298 0.81 -21.53 15.06
C MET A 298 -0.45 -21.53 15.93
N SER A 299 -1.55 -20.91 15.47
CA SER A 299 -2.84 -20.87 16.19
C SER A 299 -3.79 -22.00 15.84
N SER A 300 -3.39 -22.92 14.95
CA SER A 300 -4.25 -24.02 14.50
C SER A 300 -4.65 -24.98 15.63
N GLY A 301 -5.84 -25.50 15.55
CA GLY A 301 -6.38 -26.45 16.53
C GLY A 301 -7.66 -25.93 17.21
N PRO A 302 -7.69 -25.80 18.56
CA PRO A 302 -6.57 -25.81 19.52
C PRO A 302 -6.04 -27.18 19.96
N LYS A 303 -6.77 -28.28 19.73
CA LYS A 303 -6.39 -29.62 20.23
C LYS A 303 -5.69 -30.50 19.19
N THR A 304 -6.02 -30.32 17.91
CA THR A 304 -5.54 -31.18 16.80
C THR A 304 -4.64 -30.41 15.83
N GLY A 305 -4.12 -29.26 16.23
CA GLY A 305 -3.17 -28.44 15.50
C GLY A 305 -2.02 -28.01 16.39
N PHE A 306 -1.26 -27.00 15.98
CA PHE A 306 -0.07 -26.57 16.73
C PHE A 306 -0.42 -25.91 18.07
N GLY A 307 -1.44 -25.06 18.12
CA GLY A 307 -1.96 -24.51 19.36
C GLY A 307 -0.93 -23.73 20.22
N GLU A 308 0.13 -23.20 19.61
CA GLU A 308 1.21 -22.49 20.32
C GLU A 308 0.79 -21.09 20.74
N ILE A 309 -0.07 -20.44 19.94
CA ILE A 309 -0.63 -19.13 20.21
C ILE A 309 -2.16 -19.14 20.08
N ASN A 310 -2.80 -18.14 20.67
CA ASN A 310 -4.23 -17.89 20.47
C ASN A 310 -4.41 -16.53 19.78
N LEU A 311 -5.22 -16.48 18.75
CA LEU A 311 -5.64 -15.23 18.10
C LEU A 311 -6.94 -14.73 18.71
N PRO A 312 -7.17 -13.41 18.75
CA PRO A 312 -8.43 -12.83 19.23
C PRO A 312 -9.62 -13.34 18.42
N ALA A 313 -10.69 -13.76 19.12
CA ALA A 313 -11.97 -14.09 18.48
C ALA A 313 -12.65 -12.81 17.96
N LYS A 314 -12.84 -12.69 16.64
CA LYS A 314 -13.41 -11.50 16.00
C LYS A 314 -14.78 -11.71 15.39
N GLN A 315 -15.14 -12.96 15.10
CA GLN A 315 -16.48 -13.35 14.68
C GLN A 315 -16.75 -14.83 14.94
N ASN A 316 -18.00 -15.25 14.91
CA ASN A 316 -18.37 -16.64 14.97
C ASN A 316 -17.80 -17.39 13.76
N GLY A 317 -17.13 -18.51 13.99
CA GLY A 317 -16.40 -19.24 12.94
C GLY A 317 -17.24 -20.20 12.12
N SER A 318 -18.48 -20.51 12.57
CA SER A 318 -19.33 -21.48 11.89
C SER A 318 -20.80 -21.29 12.27
N SER A 319 -21.68 -21.53 11.31
CA SER A 319 -23.13 -21.57 11.54
C SER A 319 -23.63 -22.93 12.06
N ILE A 320 -22.79 -23.99 12.00
CA ILE A 320 -23.15 -25.37 12.35
C ILE A 320 -22.27 -25.95 13.47
N MET A 321 -21.07 -25.41 13.70
CA MET A 321 -20.14 -25.88 14.73
C MET A 321 -20.06 -24.89 15.90
N PRO A 322 -20.80 -25.11 17.01
CA PRO A 322 -20.81 -24.18 18.13
C PRO A 322 -19.40 -24.01 18.73
N GLY A 323 -19.01 -22.78 19.01
CA GLY A 323 -17.72 -22.48 19.64
C GLY A 323 -16.50 -22.48 18.71
N LYS A 324 -16.66 -22.80 17.41
CA LYS A 324 -15.55 -22.70 16.45
C LYS A 324 -15.21 -21.24 16.18
N VAL A 325 -13.93 -20.90 16.31
CA VAL A 325 -13.38 -19.58 15.97
C VAL A 325 -12.33 -19.75 14.87
N ASN A 326 -12.43 -18.95 13.81
CA ASN A 326 -11.49 -18.98 12.69
C ASN A 326 -10.53 -17.77 12.75
N PRO A 327 -9.32 -17.88 12.16
CA PRO A 327 -8.32 -16.79 12.11
C PRO A 327 -8.65 -15.79 10.98
N VAL A 328 -9.85 -15.18 11.03
CA VAL A 328 -10.43 -14.39 9.92
C VAL A 328 -9.64 -13.13 9.57
N ILE A 329 -8.92 -12.54 10.53
CA ILE A 329 -8.10 -11.35 10.28
C ILE A 329 -6.87 -11.70 9.45
N PRO A 330 -6.03 -12.69 9.80
CA PRO A 330 -4.99 -13.17 8.90
C PRO A 330 -5.51 -13.60 7.51
N GLU A 331 -6.70 -14.20 7.44
CA GLU A 331 -7.30 -14.62 6.17
C GLU A 331 -7.60 -13.43 5.26
N VAL A 332 -8.22 -12.36 5.77
CA VAL A 332 -8.52 -11.19 4.94
C VAL A 332 -7.26 -10.47 4.49
N VAL A 333 -6.21 -10.42 5.33
CA VAL A 333 -4.91 -9.85 4.93
C VAL A 333 -4.30 -10.63 3.76
N SER A 334 -4.35 -11.96 3.81
CA SER A 334 -3.89 -12.79 2.68
C SER A 334 -4.72 -12.58 1.42
N GLN A 335 -6.06 -12.41 1.52
CA GLN A 335 -6.89 -12.09 0.36
C GLN A 335 -6.53 -10.73 -0.26
N VAL A 336 -6.27 -9.71 0.57
CA VAL A 336 -5.78 -8.41 0.09
C VAL A 336 -4.44 -8.57 -0.62
N ALA A 337 -3.53 -9.39 -0.10
CA ALA A 337 -2.24 -9.65 -0.76
C ALA A 337 -2.41 -10.32 -2.13
N PHE A 338 -3.30 -11.30 -2.26
CA PHE A 338 -3.57 -11.96 -3.55
C PHE A 338 -4.14 -10.97 -4.57
N HIS A 339 -5.03 -10.08 -4.13
CA HIS A 339 -5.62 -9.04 -4.96
C HIS A 339 -4.54 -8.05 -5.46
N ILE A 340 -3.66 -7.59 -4.57
CA ILE A 340 -2.54 -6.70 -4.91
C ILE A 340 -1.57 -7.35 -5.91
N VAL A 341 -1.27 -8.65 -5.77
CA VAL A 341 -0.43 -9.37 -6.75
C VAL A 341 -1.08 -9.36 -8.14
N GLY A 342 -2.40 -9.56 -8.22
CA GLY A 342 -3.15 -9.44 -9.48
C GLY A 342 -3.10 -8.03 -10.06
N HIS A 343 -3.26 -7.00 -9.24
CA HIS A 343 -3.15 -5.61 -9.65
C HIS A 343 -1.76 -5.24 -10.16
N ASP A 344 -0.69 -5.71 -9.51
CA ASP A 344 0.68 -5.47 -9.95
C ASP A 344 0.94 -6.03 -11.35
N THR A 345 0.39 -7.21 -11.64
CA THR A 345 0.45 -7.79 -12.99
C THR A 345 -0.28 -6.89 -14.01
N THR A 346 -1.47 -6.41 -13.67
CA THR A 346 -2.25 -5.50 -14.52
C THR A 346 -1.48 -4.20 -14.78
N ILE A 347 -0.89 -3.60 -13.73
CA ILE A 347 -0.09 -2.36 -13.82
C ILE A 347 1.13 -2.58 -14.72
N THR A 348 1.84 -3.69 -14.56
CA THR A 348 3.00 -4.05 -15.37
C THR A 348 2.63 -4.17 -16.85
N MET A 349 1.55 -4.88 -17.17
CA MET A 349 1.07 -5.04 -18.55
C MET A 349 0.61 -3.71 -19.16
N ALA A 350 -0.08 -2.87 -18.40
CA ALA A 350 -0.54 -1.57 -18.85
C ALA A 350 0.63 -0.59 -19.09
N ALA A 351 1.67 -0.64 -18.28
CA ALA A 351 2.87 0.19 -18.46
C ALA A 351 3.65 -0.25 -19.71
N GLU A 352 3.80 -1.56 -19.95
CA GLU A 352 4.47 -2.11 -21.13
C GLU A 352 3.72 -1.80 -22.43
N ALA A 353 2.40 -1.73 -22.39
CA ALA A 353 1.55 -1.53 -23.56
C ALA A 353 1.56 -0.10 -24.12
N GLY A 354 2.29 0.85 -23.55
CA GLY A 354 2.48 2.20 -24.08
C GLY A 354 3.09 2.18 -25.49
N GLN A 355 2.69 3.15 -26.31
CA GLN A 355 3.16 3.24 -27.70
C GLN A 355 3.58 4.67 -28.03
N LEU A 356 4.80 4.82 -28.51
CA LEU A 356 5.38 6.10 -28.92
C LEU A 356 5.34 7.11 -27.74
N GLU A 357 4.96 8.33 -27.98
CA GLU A 357 5.12 9.48 -27.07
C GLU A 357 4.06 9.56 -25.95
N LEU A 358 3.21 8.53 -25.76
CA LEU A 358 2.20 8.51 -24.68
C LEU A 358 1.79 7.08 -24.31
N ASN A 359 1.62 6.82 -23.02
CA ASN A 359 0.91 5.64 -22.56
C ASN A 359 -0.58 5.95 -22.33
N ALA A 360 -1.47 5.31 -23.10
CA ALA A 360 -2.91 5.52 -23.03
C ALA A 360 -3.61 4.77 -21.87
N PHE A 361 -2.87 3.95 -21.11
CA PHE A 361 -3.45 3.03 -20.12
C PHE A 361 -3.31 3.50 -18.65
N GLU A 362 -2.96 4.76 -18.41
CA GLU A 362 -2.90 5.35 -17.07
C GLU A 362 -4.18 5.12 -16.25
N PRO A 363 -5.41 5.23 -16.77
CA PRO A 363 -6.62 4.99 -15.98
C PRO A 363 -6.64 3.64 -15.28
N VAL A 364 -6.29 2.55 -15.95
CA VAL A 364 -6.25 1.21 -15.33
C VAL A 364 -5.07 1.07 -14.37
N VAL A 365 -3.93 1.71 -14.64
CA VAL A 365 -2.80 1.76 -13.70
C VAL A 365 -3.23 2.41 -12.39
N PHE A 366 -3.88 3.58 -12.46
CA PHE A 366 -4.30 4.33 -11.27
C PHE A 366 -5.43 3.63 -10.51
N CYS A 367 -6.42 3.08 -11.21
CA CYS A 367 -7.48 2.30 -10.57
C CYS A 367 -6.90 1.18 -9.70
N ASN A 368 -5.98 0.39 -10.24
CA ASN A 368 -5.38 -0.74 -9.53
C ASN A 368 -4.38 -0.31 -8.45
N LEU A 369 -3.54 0.69 -8.71
CA LEU A 369 -2.52 1.13 -7.76
C LEU A 369 -3.12 1.82 -6.54
N PHE A 370 -4.09 2.72 -6.73
CA PHE A 370 -4.75 3.41 -5.64
C PHE A 370 -5.55 2.46 -4.75
N GLU A 371 -6.25 1.50 -5.36
CA GLU A 371 -6.94 0.44 -4.62
C GLU A 371 -5.95 -0.43 -3.85
N SER A 372 -4.82 -0.81 -4.45
CA SER A 372 -3.77 -1.61 -3.80
C SER A 372 -3.23 -0.93 -2.56
N ILE A 373 -2.86 0.36 -2.65
CA ILE A 373 -2.31 1.11 -1.50
C ILE A 373 -3.37 1.27 -0.41
N THR A 374 -4.60 1.63 -0.80
CA THR A 374 -5.70 1.87 0.15
C THR A 374 -6.13 0.59 0.87
N THR A 375 -6.24 -0.52 0.15
CA THR A 375 -6.64 -1.80 0.75
C THR A 375 -5.52 -2.38 1.62
N LEU A 376 -4.25 -2.20 1.23
CA LEU A 376 -3.11 -2.61 2.06
C LEU A 376 -3.08 -1.83 3.37
N GLU A 377 -3.28 -0.51 3.34
CA GLU A 377 -3.35 0.32 4.55
C GLU A 377 -4.41 -0.21 5.52
N LYS A 378 -5.63 -0.51 5.03
CA LYS A 378 -6.73 -1.07 5.83
C LYS A 378 -6.40 -2.46 6.37
N ALA A 379 -5.74 -3.30 5.55
CA ALA A 379 -5.31 -4.63 5.97
C ALA A 379 -4.28 -4.58 7.09
N VAL A 380 -3.30 -3.67 7.01
CA VAL A 380 -2.28 -3.45 8.05
C VAL A 380 -2.92 -2.96 9.34
N ASP A 381 -3.86 -2.02 9.28
CA ASP A 381 -4.55 -1.51 10.46
C ASP A 381 -5.39 -2.60 11.16
N THR A 382 -6.19 -3.34 10.40
CA THR A 382 -6.99 -4.43 10.99
C THR A 382 -6.11 -5.54 11.54
N LEU A 383 -5.00 -5.87 10.89
CA LEU A 383 -4.04 -6.85 11.40
C LEU A 383 -3.45 -6.42 12.73
N SER A 384 -3.01 -5.17 12.83
CA SER A 384 -2.45 -4.61 14.08
C SER A 384 -3.46 -4.64 15.23
N VAL A 385 -4.63 -4.02 15.03
CA VAL A 385 -5.62 -3.78 16.08
C VAL A 385 -6.44 -5.03 16.42
N ASN A 386 -6.82 -5.80 15.41
CA ASN A 386 -7.77 -6.91 15.56
C ASN A 386 -7.09 -8.28 15.69
N CYS A 387 -5.77 -8.37 15.46
CA CYS A 387 -5.03 -9.62 15.58
C CYS A 387 -3.82 -9.46 16.51
N ILE A 388 -2.76 -8.76 16.09
CA ILE A 388 -1.45 -8.75 16.76
C ILE A 388 -1.56 -8.34 18.24
N THR A 389 -2.25 -7.23 18.53
CA THR A 389 -2.37 -6.68 19.90
C THR A 389 -2.91 -7.70 20.89
N GLY A 390 -3.83 -8.56 20.47
CA GLY A 390 -4.52 -9.51 21.33
C GLY A 390 -3.99 -10.95 21.29
N ILE A 391 -2.86 -11.22 20.61
CA ILE A 391 -2.25 -12.56 20.62
C ILE A 391 -1.78 -12.93 22.02
N THR A 392 -2.03 -14.18 22.41
CA THR A 392 -1.48 -14.78 23.64
C THR A 392 -0.75 -16.08 23.34
N ALA A 393 0.26 -16.44 24.16
CA ALA A 393 1.01 -17.67 24.01
C ALA A 393 0.51 -18.77 24.96
N ASN A 394 0.43 -19.99 24.47
CA ASN A 394 0.13 -21.19 25.26
C ASN A 394 1.43 -21.75 25.87
N ARG A 395 2.02 -21.03 26.84
CA ARG A 395 3.36 -21.24 27.42
C ARG A 395 3.65 -22.68 27.80
N LYS A 396 2.73 -23.34 28.54
CA LYS A 396 2.90 -24.73 28.92
C LYS A 396 2.95 -25.65 27.72
N HIS A 397 2.05 -25.46 26.76
CA HIS A 397 1.99 -26.28 25.56
C HIS A 397 3.25 -26.11 24.68
N CYS A 398 3.75 -24.90 24.51
CA CYS A 398 5.01 -24.64 23.82
C CYS A 398 6.19 -25.40 24.47
N LYS A 399 6.27 -25.36 25.81
CA LYS A 399 7.28 -26.08 26.58
C LYS A 399 7.15 -27.60 26.41
N ASP A 400 5.93 -28.16 26.55
CA ASP A 400 5.64 -29.57 26.39
C ASP A 400 6.02 -30.07 24.98
N LEU A 401 5.75 -29.29 23.93
CA LEU A 401 6.17 -29.60 22.54
C LEU A 401 7.71 -29.67 22.42
N MET A 402 8.40 -28.68 22.97
CA MET A 402 9.87 -28.64 22.92
C MET A 402 10.49 -29.81 23.67
N GLU A 403 10.04 -30.11 24.89
CA GLU A 403 10.55 -31.18 25.72
C GLU A 403 10.30 -32.59 25.12
N SER A 404 9.22 -32.76 24.37
CA SER A 404 8.88 -34.01 23.68
C SER A 404 9.63 -34.25 22.37
N SER A 405 10.21 -33.20 21.81
CA SER A 405 10.86 -33.27 20.51
C SER A 405 12.26 -33.92 20.60
N ALA A 406 12.55 -34.78 19.64
CA ALA A 406 13.90 -35.32 19.47
C ALA A 406 14.92 -34.25 18.99
N GLY A 407 14.46 -33.10 18.53
CA GLY A 407 15.30 -31.98 18.03
C GLY A 407 16.25 -31.42 19.08
N ILE A 408 15.88 -31.51 20.38
CA ILE A 408 16.75 -31.04 21.48
C ILE A 408 18.05 -31.82 21.57
N ALA A 409 18.14 -33.05 21.01
CA ALA A 409 19.39 -33.82 20.95
C ALA A 409 20.52 -33.10 20.19
N THR A 410 20.21 -32.09 19.40
CA THR A 410 21.19 -31.22 18.72
C THR A 410 22.11 -30.52 19.72
N ALA A 411 21.58 -30.10 20.87
CA ALA A 411 22.36 -29.46 21.94
C ALA A 411 23.41 -30.39 22.55
N LEU A 412 23.24 -31.71 22.46
CA LEU A 412 24.20 -32.70 22.95
C LEU A 412 25.43 -32.81 22.04
N CYS A 413 25.35 -32.39 20.77
CA CYS A 413 26.45 -32.64 19.80
C CYS A 413 27.81 -32.12 20.23
N PRO A 414 27.95 -30.93 20.84
CA PRO A 414 29.26 -30.45 21.32
C PRO A 414 29.87 -31.33 22.43
N HIS A 415 29.02 -32.01 23.20
CA HIS A 415 29.44 -32.77 24.40
C HIS A 415 29.71 -34.27 24.13
N ILE A 416 28.88 -34.89 23.28
CA ILE A 416 28.96 -36.36 23.03
C ILE A 416 29.20 -36.72 21.56
N GLY A 417 29.29 -35.70 20.68
CA GLY A 417 29.50 -35.88 19.25
C GLY A 417 28.22 -36.21 18.47
N TYR A 418 28.24 -35.89 17.16
CA TYR A 418 27.07 -36.00 16.27
C TYR A 418 26.49 -37.44 16.21
N LYS A 419 27.35 -38.46 16.13
CA LYS A 419 26.91 -39.85 15.98
C LYS A 419 26.13 -40.36 17.21
N ALA A 420 26.61 -40.06 18.41
CA ALA A 420 25.92 -40.39 19.65
C ALA A 420 24.60 -39.64 19.79
N SER A 421 24.59 -38.33 19.55
CA SER A 421 23.38 -37.49 19.57
C SER A 421 22.33 -37.99 18.57
N ALA A 422 22.74 -38.34 17.35
CA ALA A 422 21.84 -38.90 16.34
C ALA A 422 21.24 -40.26 16.75
N THR A 423 21.99 -41.09 17.49
CA THR A 423 21.50 -42.36 18.02
C THR A 423 20.43 -42.14 19.09
N ILE A 424 20.65 -41.17 19.99
CA ILE A 424 19.67 -40.77 21.01
C ILE A 424 18.39 -40.24 20.36
N ALA A 425 18.52 -39.32 19.41
CA ALA A 425 17.38 -38.78 18.69
C ALA A 425 16.54 -39.86 17.99
N LYS A 426 17.18 -40.78 17.26
CA LYS A 426 16.50 -41.91 16.61
C LYS A 426 15.83 -42.84 17.63
N THR A 427 16.44 -43.06 18.78
CA THR A 427 15.88 -43.89 19.85
C THR A 427 14.67 -43.19 20.47
N ALA A 428 14.74 -41.89 20.72
CA ALA A 428 13.63 -41.08 21.22
C ALA A 428 12.40 -41.19 20.29
N VAL A 429 12.57 -40.96 18.98
CA VAL A 429 11.50 -41.13 17.98
C VAL A 429 10.91 -42.54 17.97
N LYS A 430 11.76 -43.57 18.07
CA LYS A 430 11.32 -44.97 17.99
C LYS A 430 10.59 -45.44 19.26
N THR A 431 11.01 -44.98 20.41
CA THR A 431 10.50 -45.48 21.71
C THR A 431 9.45 -44.56 22.34
N GLY A 432 9.35 -43.31 21.89
CA GLY A 432 8.53 -42.29 22.52
C GLY A 432 9.09 -41.73 23.84
N LYS A 433 10.32 -42.16 24.24
CA LYS A 433 11.02 -41.61 25.41
C LYS A 433 11.61 -40.24 25.06
N SER A 434 11.65 -39.33 26.02
CA SER A 434 12.33 -38.05 25.84
C SER A 434 13.86 -38.23 25.73
N VAL A 435 14.50 -37.26 25.09
CA VAL A 435 15.98 -37.22 25.01
C VAL A 435 16.60 -37.21 26.42
N ARG A 436 15.99 -36.47 27.35
CA ARG A 436 16.42 -36.38 28.75
C ARG A 436 16.43 -37.76 29.42
N GLU A 437 15.32 -38.50 29.32
CA GLU A 437 15.24 -39.88 29.89
C GLU A 437 16.29 -40.79 29.31
N LEU A 438 16.50 -40.79 28.00
CA LEU A 438 17.47 -41.65 27.34
C LEU A 438 18.92 -41.34 27.73
N VAL A 439 19.29 -40.08 27.90
CA VAL A 439 20.62 -39.64 28.32
C VAL A 439 20.90 -40.08 29.75
N LEU A 440 19.95 -39.95 30.66
CA LEU A 440 20.05 -40.36 32.05
C LEU A 440 20.07 -41.89 32.20
N GLU A 441 19.17 -42.63 31.54
CA GLU A 441 19.14 -44.10 31.57
C GLU A 441 20.42 -44.73 31.04
N GLN A 442 21.06 -44.10 30.05
CA GLN A 442 22.32 -44.61 29.49
C GLN A 442 23.56 -44.12 30.27
N GLY A 443 23.38 -43.30 31.30
CA GLY A 443 24.48 -42.78 32.11
C GLY A 443 25.47 -41.89 31.31
N ILE A 444 24.98 -41.23 30.27
CA ILE A 444 25.84 -40.43 29.37
C ILE A 444 26.25 -39.12 30.04
N MET A 445 25.33 -38.51 30.80
CA MET A 445 25.53 -37.28 31.58
C MET A 445 24.86 -37.43 32.93
N THR A 446 25.31 -36.67 33.92
CA THR A 446 24.61 -36.49 35.18
C THR A 446 23.40 -35.56 34.96
N GLU A 447 22.41 -35.60 35.85
CA GLU A 447 21.23 -34.74 35.77
C GLU A 447 21.61 -33.25 35.73
N LYS A 448 22.60 -32.83 36.54
CA LYS A 448 23.09 -31.47 36.57
C LYS A 448 23.75 -31.03 35.26
N GLU A 449 24.61 -31.85 34.69
CA GLU A 449 25.24 -31.57 33.39
C GLU A 449 24.18 -31.46 32.28
N LEU A 450 23.19 -32.35 32.32
CA LEU A 450 22.12 -32.37 31.33
C LEU A 450 21.19 -31.13 31.45
N GLU A 451 20.92 -30.65 32.65
CA GLU A 451 20.19 -29.42 32.88
C GLU A 451 20.91 -28.21 32.28
N GLU A 452 22.23 -28.13 32.47
CA GLU A 452 23.04 -27.06 31.87
C GLU A 452 23.05 -27.13 30.34
N VAL A 453 23.22 -28.31 29.76
CA VAL A 453 23.28 -28.53 28.30
C VAL A 453 21.94 -28.31 27.63
N LEU A 454 20.85 -28.69 28.26
CA LEU A 454 19.47 -28.52 27.75
C LEU A 454 18.76 -27.28 28.29
N ASP A 455 19.51 -26.35 28.87
CA ASP A 455 18.93 -25.06 29.23
C ASP A 455 18.39 -24.32 27.98
N PRO A 456 17.08 -24.07 27.90
CA PRO A 456 16.47 -23.52 26.70
C PRO A 456 17.01 -22.14 26.33
N TYR A 457 17.39 -21.33 27.32
CA TYR A 457 17.91 -19.99 27.06
C TYR A 457 19.33 -20.06 26.48
N LEU A 458 20.20 -20.92 27.02
CA LEU A 458 21.54 -21.15 26.47
C LEU A 458 21.50 -21.68 25.03
N MET A 459 20.51 -22.54 24.73
CA MET A 459 20.32 -23.07 23.38
C MET A 459 19.85 -22.01 22.35
N THR A 460 19.23 -20.93 22.79
CA THR A 460 18.62 -19.90 21.93
C THR A 460 19.38 -18.58 21.89
N GLU A 461 20.39 -18.43 22.74
CA GLU A 461 21.23 -17.21 22.77
C GLU A 461 22.40 -17.28 21.78
N VAL A 462 22.76 -16.16 21.25
CA VAL A 462 24.01 -15.98 20.50
C VAL A 462 25.15 -15.84 21.50
N GLY A 463 26.23 -16.63 21.35
CA GLY A 463 27.35 -16.63 22.28
C GLY A 463 27.94 -15.23 22.55
N GLU A 464 28.58 -15.07 23.72
CA GLU A 464 29.05 -13.77 24.22
C GLU A 464 30.02 -13.07 23.27
N GLU A 465 30.91 -13.78 22.59
CA GLU A 465 31.84 -13.22 21.60
C GLU A 465 31.12 -12.51 20.43
N ARG A 466 29.92 -13.01 20.01
CA ARG A 466 29.13 -12.36 18.97
C ARG A 466 28.36 -11.16 19.50
N LYS A 467 27.99 -11.13 20.77
CA LYS A 467 27.35 -9.96 21.42
C LYS A 467 28.33 -8.78 21.47
N GLU A 468 29.60 -9.01 21.75
CA GLU A 468 30.62 -7.96 21.74
C GLU A 468 30.90 -7.40 20.35
N ASP A 469 30.94 -8.25 19.31
CA ASP A 469 31.11 -7.81 17.93
C ASP A 469 29.91 -7.04 17.40
N GLU A 470 28.68 -7.42 17.76
CA GLU A 470 27.47 -6.62 17.44
C GLU A 470 27.45 -5.28 18.17
N ALA A 471 27.87 -5.25 19.44
CA ALA A 471 27.99 -3.99 20.19
C ALA A 471 29.06 -3.05 19.56
N ARG A 472 30.18 -3.60 19.12
CA ARG A 472 31.23 -2.85 18.39
C ARG A 472 30.74 -2.31 17.05
N ARG A 473 29.97 -3.11 16.26
CA ARG A 473 29.42 -2.67 14.97
C ARG A 473 28.33 -1.62 15.10
N LYS A 474 27.59 -1.57 16.21
CA LYS A 474 26.58 -0.55 16.51
C LYS A 474 27.20 0.76 17.05
N ALA A 475 28.44 0.71 17.52
CA ALA A 475 29.18 1.86 18.03
C ALA A 475 30.05 2.57 16.95
N CYS A 476 30.21 1.97 15.77
CA CYS A 476 30.78 2.58 14.55
C CYS A 476 29.68 3.00 13.58
#